data_9d6a68bac125b00aad9b040ad899b1f0
#
_entry.id   9d6a68bac125b00aad9b040ad899b1f0
#
_cell.length_a   1.000
_cell.length_b   1.000
_cell.length_c   1.000
_cell.angle_alpha   90.00
_cell.angle_beta   90.00
_cell.angle_gamma   90.00
#
_symmetry.space_group_name_H-M   'P 1'
#
loop_
_entity.id
_entity.type
_entity.pdbx_description
1 polymer ?
#
loop_
_entity_poly.entity_id
_entity_poly.type
_entity_poly.pdbx_seq_one_letter_code
_entity_poly.pdbx_strand_id
1 'polypeptide(L)'
;MSCYSRRDFLKASAAAGAAAAIGAVPLPAETPKATDWVTLGKSDVKVTRLAFGTGSFNGSVQRDLGQEGFNRLVRHAYDSGIRFFETADSYADMHTMLGIALKGLPRDSYALMTKVTTFDGADPHQRIDELRRQVQSDYFDVMLLHWQRGTEWPHETTGWQEAIDQAQHRGAVRSRGASVHGLPALAQVPTFNWLQVAMIRCNHKGTRMDTPVADGPGQGDVPEVVQRIHQARAAGMGVISMKLIGEGVFNREDRQKAMRFAFRDAKVDAVTVGYKNNAQIDEAIENINMAFA
;
A
#
# COMPACT_ATOMS: atom_id res chain seq x y z
N MET A 1 -25.93 65.75 5.38
CA MET A 1 -25.91 64.33 4.92
C MET A 1 -25.38 64.29 3.49
N SER A 2 -24.15 63.92 3.29
CA SER A 2 -23.53 63.87 1.96
C SER A 2 -23.90 62.57 1.25
N CYS A 3 -24.66 62.65 0.16
CA CYS A 3 -24.98 61.49 -0.67
C CYS A 3 -23.77 61.07 -1.50
N TYR A 4 -23.23 59.95 -1.23
CA TYR A 4 -22.22 59.30 -2.12
C TYR A 4 -22.91 58.90 -3.44
N SER A 5 -22.33 59.35 -4.56
CA SER A 5 -22.85 59.00 -5.87
C SER A 5 -22.40 57.61 -6.32
N ARG A 6 -23.19 56.94 -7.18
CA ARG A 6 -22.80 55.66 -7.79
C ARG A 6 -21.43 55.71 -8.48
N ARG A 7 -20.99 56.85 -8.93
CA ARG A 7 -19.68 57.07 -9.57
C ARG A 7 -18.53 57.04 -8.59
N ASP A 8 -18.75 57.47 -7.32
CA ASP A 8 -17.74 57.45 -6.28
C ASP A 8 -17.55 56.03 -5.73
N PHE A 9 -18.64 55.25 -5.71
CA PHE A 9 -18.58 53.82 -5.38
C PHE A 9 -17.76 52.99 -6.40
N LEU A 10 -17.98 53.25 -7.70
CA LEU A 10 -17.22 52.58 -8.79
C LEU A 10 -15.74 52.97 -8.82
N LYS A 11 -15.39 54.22 -8.47
CA LYS A 11 -13.99 54.64 -8.37
C LYS A 11 -13.29 54.02 -7.15
N ALA A 12 -13.97 53.85 -6.04
CA ALA A 12 -13.44 53.16 -4.85
C ALA A 12 -13.26 51.65 -5.10
N SER A 13 -14.13 51.01 -5.88
CA SER A 13 -14.02 49.61 -6.27
C SER A 13 -12.89 49.34 -7.25
N ALA A 14 -12.55 50.28 -8.12
CA ALA A 14 -11.43 50.17 -9.07
C ALA A 14 -10.05 50.33 -8.38
N ALA A 15 -9.97 51.11 -7.30
CA ALA A 15 -8.75 51.26 -6.53
C ALA A 15 -8.45 50.04 -5.60
N ALA A 16 -9.48 49.31 -5.19
CA ALA A 16 -9.32 48.09 -4.38
C ALA A 16 -8.90 46.87 -5.22
N GLY A 17 -9.10 46.89 -6.54
CA GLY A 17 -8.72 45.80 -7.45
C GLY A 17 -7.25 45.76 -7.84
N ALA A 18 -6.47 46.81 -7.58
CA ALA A 18 -5.06 46.89 -7.97
C ALA A 18 -4.05 46.45 -6.86
N ALA A 19 -4.52 46.15 -5.64
CA ALA A 19 -3.66 45.76 -4.53
C ALA A 19 -3.61 44.24 -4.25
N ALA A 20 -4.28 43.40 -5.08
CA ALA A 20 -4.35 41.93 -4.86
C ALA A 20 -3.41 41.12 -5.76
N ALA A 21 -2.43 41.74 -6.42
CA ALA A 21 -1.37 41.03 -7.15
C ALA A 21 -0.06 40.97 -6.38
N ILE A 22 -0.14 40.79 -5.06
CA ILE A 22 1.01 40.23 -4.31
C ILE A 22 0.95 38.74 -4.62
N GLY A 23 1.83 38.30 -5.53
CA GLY A 23 1.98 36.90 -5.87
C GLY A 23 2.08 36.08 -4.58
N ALA A 24 1.14 35.14 -4.39
CA ALA A 24 1.24 34.16 -3.33
C ALA A 24 2.58 33.46 -3.51
N VAL A 25 3.55 33.74 -2.68
CA VAL A 25 4.77 32.94 -2.62
C VAL A 25 4.32 31.51 -2.33
N PRO A 26 4.60 30.54 -3.24
CA PRO A 26 4.24 29.17 -2.97
C PRO A 26 4.88 28.77 -1.65
N LEU A 27 4.07 28.38 -0.66
CA LEU A 27 4.60 27.77 0.54
C LEU A 27 5.46 26.57 0.11
N PRO A 28 6.67 26.39 0.67
CA PRO A 28 7.47 25.22 0.36
C PRO A 28 6.62 23.97 0.61
N ALA A 29 6.56 23.09 -0.37
CA ALA A 29 5.84 21.83 -0.22
C ALA A 29 6.40 21.09 0.99
N GLU A 30 5.53 20.67 1.91
CA GLU A 30 5.98 19.91 3.08
C GLU A 30 6.72 18.66 2.62
N THR A 31 7.84 18.35 3.29
CA THR A 31 8.62 17.14 3.04
C THR A 31 7.76 15.92 3.31
N PRO A 32 7.61 15.00 2.33
CA PRO A 32 6.78 13.82 2.51
C PRO A 32 7.24 12.96 3.69
N LYS A 33 6.27 12.33 4.40
CA LYS A 33 6.50 11.50 5.59
C LYS A 33 5.97 10.08 5.39
N ALA A 34 6.47 9.15 6.18
CA ALA A 34 6.05 7.75 6.20
C ALA A 34 4.54 7.60 6.45
N THR A 35 3.96 8.49 7.23
CA THR A 35 2.56 8.46 7.66
C THR A 35 1.64 9.34 6.83
N ASP A 36 2.15 9.97 5.77
CA ASP A 36 1.30 10.72 4.84
C ASP A 36 0.38 9.79 4.06
N TRP A 37 -0.85 10.23 3.90
CA TRP A 37 -1.81 9.58 3.04
C TRP A 37 -1.48 9.83 1.57
N VAL A 38 -1.45 8.75 0.79
CA VAL A 38 -1.25 8.79 -0.66
C VAL A 38 -2.35 8.00 -1.36
N THR A 39 -2.76 8.44 -2.53
CA THR A 39 -3.71 7.69 -3.34
C THR A 39 -2.97 6.61 -4.13
N LEU A 40 -3.49 5.39 -4.12
CA LEU A 40 -2.93 4.27 -4.89
C LEU A 40 -3.29 4.41 -6.37
N GLY A 41 -2.38 4.96 -7.16
CA GLY A 41 -2.56 5.18 -8.59
C GLY A 41 -3.84 5.97 -8.92
N LYS A 42 -4.65 5.45 -9.86
CA LYS A 42 -5.96 5.99 -10.25
C LYS A 42 -7.13 5.41 -9.44
N SER A 43 -6.87 4.57 -8.42
CA SER A 43 -7.91 4.11 -7.51
C SER A 43 -8.31 5.25 -6.56
N ASP A 44 -9.53 5.22 -6.03
CA ASP A 44 -9.97 6.18 -5.02
C ASP A 44 -9.47 5.84 -3.61
N VAL A 45 -8.63 4.79 -3.48
CA VAL A 45 -8.16 4.31 -2.19
C VAL A 45 -6.92 5.09 -1.75
N LYS A 46 -6.99 5.62 -0.53
CA LYS A 46 -5.85 6.25 0.14
C LYS A 46 -5.28 5.34 1.21
N VAL A 47 -3.95 5.32 1.32
CA VAL A 47 -3.20 4.56 2.31
C VAL A 47 -2.05 5.41 2.86
N THR A 48 -1.50 5.08 4.03
CA THR A 48 -0.22 5.68 4.43
C THR A 48 0.93 5.07 3.62
N ARG A 49 2.00 5.85 3.37
CA ARG A 49 3.19 5.37 2.64
C ARG A 49 3.81 4.13 3.26
N LEU A 50 3.77 4.03 4.58
CA LEU A 50 4.19 2.86 5.33
C LEU A 50 2.98 2.05 5.76
N ALA A 51 3.00 0.75 5.43
CA ALA A 51 2.05 -0.24 5.90
C ALA A 51 2.63 -1.12 7.00
N PHE A 52 1.77 -1.55 7.92
CA PHE A 52 2.03 -2.63 8.85
C PHE A 52 1.69 -3.96 8.18
N GLY A 53 2.73 -4.71 7.79
CA GLY A 53 2.59 -6.02 7.14
C GLY A 53 2.61 -7.16 8.15
N THR A 54 1.81 -8.19 7.88
CA THR A 54 1.75 -9.40 8.72
C THR A 54 2.33 -10.64 8.06
N GLY A 55 2.92 -10.51 6.85
CA GLY A 55 3.31 -11.64 6.01
C GLY A 55 4.68 -12.26 6.26
N SER A 56 5.49 -11.73 7.18
CA SER A 56 6.84 -12.26 7.43
C SER A 56 6.78 -13.71 7.88
N PHE A 57 7.42 -14.60 7.09
CA PHE A 57 7.37 -16.07 7.29
C PHE A 57 5.93 -16.60 7.46
N ASN A 58 5.03 -16.21 6.54
CA ASN A 58 3.60 -16.57 6.57
C ASN A 58 2.91 -16.19 7.89
N GLY A 59 3.28 -15.04 8.45
CA GLY A 59 2.70 -14.49 9.68
C GLY A 59 3.28 -15.04 10.98
N SER A 60 4.21 -16.01 10.96
CA SER A 60 4.74 -16.60 12.20
C SER A 60 5.41 -15.58 13.11
N VAL A 61 6.10 -14.59 12.52
CA VAL A 61 6.79 -13.53 13.27
C VAL A 61 5.88 -12.79 14.23
N GLN A 62 4.67 -12.47 13.81
CA GLN A 62 3.69 -11.77 14.64
C GLN A 62 2.88 -12.72 15.51
N ARG A 63 2.56 -13.94 15.03
CA ARG A 63 1.88 -14.96 15.85
C ARG A 63 2.68 -15.37 17.08
N ASP A 64 4.01 -15.43 16.94
CA ASP A 64 4.91 -15.77 18.06
C ASP A 64 4.87 -14.74 19.21
N LEU A 65 4.35 -13.53 18.98
CA LEU A 65 4.11 -12.52 20.01
C LEU A 65 2.89 -12.84 20.89
N GLY A 66 2.06 -13.79 20.47
CA GLY A 66 0.71 -13.99 21.02
C GLY A 66 -0.22 -12.81 20.78
N GLN A 67 -1.51 -13.01 21.04
CA GLN A 67 -2.52 -11.98 20.73
C GLN A 67 -2.28 -10.64 21.45
N GLU A 68 -1.91 -10.68 22.73
CA GLU A 68 -1.67 -9.45 23.51
C GLU A 68 -0.43 -8.68 23.02
N GLY A 69 0.67 -9.39 22.71
CA GLY A 69 1.87 -8.78 22.15
C GLY A 69 1.61 -8.16 20.79
N PHE A 70 0.87 -8.88 19.95
CA PHE A 70 0.45 -8.38 18.64
C PHE A 70 -0.49 -7.16 18.75
N ASN A 71 -1.45 -7.17 19.68
CA ASN A 71 -2.32 -6.02 19.92
C ASN A 71 -1.52 -4.77 20.29
N ARG A 72 -0.55 -4.89 21.22
CA ARG A 72 0.31 -3.75 21.59
C ARG A 72 1.10 -3.24 20.41
N LEU A 73 1.62 -4.13 19.56
CA LEU A 73 2.41 -3.75 18.39
C LEU A 73 1.57 -3.02 17.34
N VAL A 74 0.36 -3.52 17.03
CA VAL A 74 -0.59 -2.88 16.10
C VAL A 74 -1.03 -1.52 16.62
N ARG A 75 -1.30 -1.40 17.93
CA ARG A 75 -1.68 -0.12 18.55
C ARG A 75 -0.55 0.88 18.50
N HIS A 76 0.68 0.49 18.79
CA HIS A 76 1.84 1.36 18.63
C HIS A 76 1.98 1.86 17.18
N ALA A 77 1.84 0.98 16.19
CA ALA A 77 1.86 1.39 14.79
C ALA A 77 0.77 2.42 14.46
N TYR A 78 -0.46 2.16 14.93
CA TYR A 78 -1.57 3.09 14.74
C TYR A 78 -1.32 4.43 15.45
N ASP A 79 -0.88 4.44 16.71
CA ASP A 79 -0.61 5.67 17.48
C ASP A 79 0.58 6.46 16.88
N SER A 80 1.52 5.77 16.23
CA SER A 80 2.63 6.39 15.49
C SER A 80 2.23 6.92 14.09
N GLY A 81 0.94 6.82 13.72
CA GLY A 81 0.41 7.40 12.48
C GLY A 81 0.33 6.43 11.30
N ILE A 82 0.74 5.17 11.42
CA ILE A 82 0.52 4.17 10.37
C ILE A 82 -0.98 3.88 10.31
N ARG A 83 -1.56 3.99 9.11
CA ARG A 83 -2.99 3.80 8.84
C ARG A 83 -3.24 2.80 7.72
N PHE A 84 -2.27 1.97 7.40
CA PHE A 84 -2.36 0.94 6.38
C PHE A 84 -1.93 -0.40 6.97
N PHE A 85 -2.84 -1.37 7.03
CA PHE A 85 -2.63 -2.70 7.59
C PHE A 85 -2.82 -3.76 6.51
N GLU A 86 -1.88 -4.70 6.43
CA GLU A 86 -1.81 -5.70 5.36
C GLU A 86 -1.77 -7.12 5.94
N THR A 87 -2.60 -8.01 5.37
CA THR A 87 -2.62 -9.43 5.69
C THR A 87 -2.86 -10.28 4.43
N ALA A 88 -3.04 -11.60 4.58
CA ALA A 88 -3.45 -12.52 3.53
C ALA A 88 -4.12 -13.77 4.14
N ASP A 89 -4.93 -14.47 3.35
CA ASP A 89 -5.60 -15.70 3.77
C ASP A 89 -4.63 -16.84 4.10
N SER A 90 -3.47 -16.89 3.43
CA SER A 90 -2.43 -17.87 3.67
C SER A 90 -1.58 -17.62 4.94
N TYR A 91 -1.84 -16.54 5.69
CA TYR A 91 -1.08 -16.21 6.90
C TYR A 91 -1.71 -16.77 8.18
N ALA A 92 -2.28 -17.96 8.10
CA ALA A 92 -2.97 -18.63 9.21
C ALA A 92 -3.99 -17.70 9.91
N ASP A 93 -3.92 -17.55 11.25
CA ASP A 93 -4.91 -16.80 12.04
C ASP A 93 -4.78 -15.27 11.96
N MET A 94 -3.95 -14.73 11.06
CA MET A 94 -3.62 -13.30 11.06
C MET A 94 -4.83 -12.39 10.78
N HIS A 95 -5.86 -12.84 10.03
CA HIS A 95 -7.09 -12.07 9.88
C HIS A 95 -7.81 -11.87 11.22
N THR A 96 -7.99 -12.96 11.98
CA THR A 96 -8.63 -12.91 13.29
C THR A 96 -7.81 -12.10 14.28
N MET A 97 -6.50 -12.32 14.34
CA MET A 97 -5.60 -11.57 15.22
C MET A 97 -5.62 -10.08 14.91
N LEU A 98 -5.60 -9.70 13.62
CA LEU A 98 -5.63 -8.30 13.19
C LEU A 98 -6.98 -7.67 13.50
N GLY A 99 -8.09 -8.37 13.29
CA GLY A 99 -9.44 -7.91 13.65
C GLY A 99 -9.58 -7.60 15.14
N ILE A 100 -9.04 -8.47 16.00
CA ILE A 100 -8.99 -8.24 17.46
C ILE A 100 -8.13 -7.02 17.79
N ALA A 101 -6.96 -6.89 17.17
CA ALA A 101 -6.03 -5.79 17.44
C ALA A 101 -6.58 -4.42 16.99
N LEU A 102 -7.36 -4.37 15.91
CA LEU A 102 -7.99 -3.15 15.38
C LEU A 102 -9.34 -2.81 16.04
N LYS A 103 -9.90 -3.73 16.86
CA LYS A 103 -11.20 -3.53 17.49
C LYS A 103 -11.26 -2.23 18.28
N GLY A 104 -12.32 -1.44 18.07
CA GLY A 104 -12.54 -0.14 18.73
C GLY A 104 -11.85 1.05 18.07
N LEU A 105 -11.03 0.84 17.01
CA LEU A 105 -10.58 1.93 16.14
C LEU A 105 -11.68 2.24 15.11
N PRO A 106 -11.94 3.52 14.77
CA PRO A 106 -12.87 3.87 13.70
C PRO A 106 -12.44 3.22 12.38
N ARG A 107 -13.35 2.48 11.72
CA ARG A 107 -13.02 1.71 10.52
C ARG A 107 -12.55 2.58 9.35
N ASP A 108 -13.04 3.79 9.26
CA ASP A 108 -12.68 4.79 8.25
C ASP A 108 -11.36 5.52 8.53
N SER A 109 -10.77 5.30 9.70
CA SER A 109 -9.49 5.90 10.10
C SER A 109 -8.27 5.14 9.61
N TYR A 110 -8.44 3.96 8.98
CA TYR A 110 -7.35 3.16 8.44
C TYR A 110 -7.77 2.40 7.17
N ALA A 111 -6.80 2.10 6.32
CA ALA A 111 -6.94 1.21 5.18
C ALA A 111 -6.54 -0.22 5.56
N LEU A 112 -7.32 -1.18 5.07
CA LEU A 112 -7.12 -2.61 5.32
C LEU A 112 -6.97 -3.34 3.98
N MET A 113 -5.83 -4.02 3.81
CA MET A 113 -5.55 -4.83 2.63
C MET A 113 -5.49 -6.30 2.98
N THR A 114 -6.10 -7.12 2.14
CA THR A 114 -5.92 -8.58 2.17
C THR A 114 -5.53 -9.13 0.80
N LYS A 115 -5.13 -10.38 0.80
CA LYS A 115 -4.84 -11.15 -0.41
C LYS A 115 -5.53 -12.51 -0.32
N VAL A 116 -5.97 -13.02 -1.47
CA VAL A 116 -6.67 -14.30 -1.59
C VAL A 116 -5.86 -15.29 -2.42
N THR A 117 -5.71 -16.50 -1.90
CA THR A 117 -5.12 -17.64 -2.61
C THR A 117 -6.09 -18.11 -3.69
N THR A 118 -5.61 -18.24 -4.93
CA THR A 118 -6.47 -18.48 -6.10
C THR A 118 -6.45 -19.93 -6.62
N PHE A 119 -5.60 -20.77 -6.04
CA PHE A 119 -5.31 -22.12 -6.55
C PHE A 119 -5.61 -23.23 -5.52
N ASP A 120 -6.34 -22.92 -4.45
CA ASP A 120 -6.71 -23.89 -3.41
C ASP A 120 -8.10 -24.52 -3.60
N GLY A 121 -8.81 -24.17 -4.69
CA GLY A 121 -10.14 -24.67 -5.00
C GLY A 121 -11.27 -24.09 -4.16
N ALA A 122 -11.01 -23.05 -3.36
CA ALA A 122 -12.04 -22.39 -2.57
C ALA A 122 -13.05 -21.64 -3.45
N ASP A 123 -14.31 -21.59 -3.01
CA ASP A 123 -15.32 -20.72 -3.61
C ASP A 123 -14.95 -19.25 -3.34
N PRO A 124 -14.74 -18.42 -4.40
CA PRO A 124 -14.28 -17.06 -4.23
C PRO A 124 -15.22 -16.17 -3.41
N HIS A 125 -16.55 -16.30 -3.61
CA HIS A 125 -17.53 -15.48 -2.91
C HIS A 125 -17.57 -15.79 -1.41
N GLN A 126 -17.58 -17.09 -1.09
CA GLN A 126 -17.59 -17.56 0.29
C GLN A 126 -16.30 -17.15 1.00
N ARG A 127 -15.15 -17.27 0.33
CA ARG A 127 -13.85 -16.88 0.89
C ARG A 127 -13.77 -15.37 1.19
N ILE A 128 -14.22 -14.51 0.29
CA ILE A 128 -14.24 -13.06 0.50
C ILE A 128 -15.08 -12.71 1.75
N ASP A 129 -16.26 -13.30 1.88
CA ASP A 129 -17.14 -13.03 3.02
C ASP A 129 -16.62 -13.65 4.32
N GLU A 130 -15.94 -14.81 4.26
CA GLU A 130 -15.26 -15.42 5.41
C GLU A 130 -14.13 -14.52 5.93
N LEU A 131 -13.26 -14.01 5.06
CA LEU A 131 -12.15 -13.13 5.45
C LEU A 131 -12.65 -11.83 6.09
N ARG A 132 -13.76 -11.27 5.59
CA ARG A 132 -14.40 -10.10 6.21
C ARG A 132 -14.90 -10.41 7.62
N ARG A 133 -15.53 -11.58 7.84
CA ARG A 133 -15.94 -12.03 9.17
C ARG A 133 -14.76 -12.24 10.12
N GLN A 134 -13.68 -12.88 9.64
CA GLN A 134 -12.48 -13.14 10.44
C GLN A 134 -11.84 -11.83 10.92
N VAL A 135 -11.69 -10.85 10.02
CA VAL A 135 -11.08 -9.55 10.38
C VAL A 135 -12.06 -8.58 11.03
N GLN A 136 -13.33 -8.97 11.18
CA GLN A 136 -14.42 -8.17 11.75
C GLN A 136 -14.61 -6.82 11.05
N SER A 137 -14.59 -6.82 9.70
CA SER A 137 -14.75 -5.62 8.88
C SER A 137 -15.78 -5.84 7.77
N ASP A 138 -16.62 -4.84 7.51
CA ASP A 138 -17.60 -4.88 6.43
C ASP A 138 -16.96 -4.80 5.03
N TYR A 139 -15.74 -4.29 4.93
CA TYR A 139 -15.04 -4.14 3.66
C TYR A 139 -13.52 -4.21 3.81
N PHE A 140 -12.85 -4.52 2.71
CA PHE A 140 -11.42 -4.29 2.51
C PHE A 140 -11.22 -3.08 1.59
N ASP A 141 -10.23 -2.24 1.92
CA ASP A 141 -9.84 -1.14 1.03
C ASP A 141 -9.12 -1.66 -0.22
N VAL A 142 -8.30 -2.70 -0.06
CA VAL A 142 -7.60 -3.36 -1.16
C VAL A 142 -7.71 -4.87 -1.02
N MET A 143 -8.07 -5.57 -2.11
CA MET A 143 -8.01 -7.02 -2.21
C MET A 143 -7.15 -7.43 -3.39
N LEU A 144 -6.16 -8.30 -3.14
CA LEU A 144 -5.23 -8.76 -4.16
C LEU A 144 -5.38 -10.26 -4.40
N LEU A 145 -5.25 -10.67 -5.66
CA LEU A 145 -4.94 -12.05 -6.02
C LEU A 145 -3.53 -12.36 -5.48
N HIS A 146 -3.40 -13.38 -4.63
CA HIS A 146 -2.16 -13.65 -3.91
C HIS A 146 -1.20 -14.51 -4.71
N TRP A 147 0.08 -14.15 -4.69
CA TRP A 147 1.21 -14.98 -5.12
C TRP A 147 1.06 -15.48 -6.56
N GLN A 148 0.72 -14.57 -7.50
CA GLN A 148 0.57 -14.90 -8.90
C GLN A 148 1.93 -15.18 -9.55
N ARG A 149 2.02 -16.26 -10.35
CA ARG A 149 3.24 -16.76 -11.00
C ARG A 149 2.96 -17.12 -12.45
N GLY A 150 4.02 -17.21 -13.26
CA GLY A 150 3.88 -17.55 -14.68
C GLY A 150 3.27 -16.42 -15.51
N THR A 151 2.98 -16.69 -16.77
CA THR A 151 2.39 -15.72 -17.72
C THR A 151 0.88 -15.81 -17.79
N GLU A 152 0.30 -16.97 -17.48
CA GLU A 152 -1.12 -17.29 -17.70
C GLU A 152 -2.01 -16.90 -16.52
N TRP A 153 -1.44 -16.40 -15.41
CA TRP A 153 -2.22 -16.08 -14.21
C TRP A 153 -3.40 -15.12 -14.47
N PRO A 154 -3.37 -14.17 -15.44
CA PRO A 154 -4.55 -13.36 -15.72
C PRO A 154 -5.75 -14.19 -16.19
N HIS A 155 -5.52 -15.24 -16.96
CA HIS A 155 -6.56 -16.15 -17.44
C HIS A 155 -6.97 -17.19 -16.39
N GLU A 156 -6.00 -17.72 -15.66
CA GLU A 156 -6.23 -18.74 -14.62
C GLU A 156 -7.05 -18.23 -13.44
N THR A 157 -7.12 -16.92 -13.24
CA THR A 157 -7.80 -16.29 -12.09
C THR A 157 -9.13 -15.62 -12.45
N THR A 158 -9.71 -15.87 -13.63
CA THR A 158 -10.92 -15.20 -14.13
C THR A 158 -12.09 -15.28 -13.13
N GLY A 159 -12.38 -16.46 -12.57
CA GLY A 159 -13.46 -16.61 -11.58
C GLY A 159 -13.25 -15.79 -10.31
N TRP A 160 -11.99 -15.64 -9.86
CA TRP A 160 -11.64 -14.75 -8.74
C TRP A 160 -11.79 -13.28 -9.10
N GLN A 161 -11.42 -12.90 -10.34
CA GLN A 161 -11.58 -11.52 -10.81
C GLN A 161 -13.05 -11.14 -10.81
N GLU A 162 -13.92 -11.97 -11.36
CA GLU A 162 -15.37 -11.77 -11.38
C GLU A 162 -15.97 -11.64 -9.96
N ALA A 163 -15.55 -12.49 -9.02
CA ALA A 163 -16.01 -12.43 -7.65
C ALA A 163 -15.57 -11.16 -6.92
N ILE A 164 -14.32 -10.72 -7.15
CA ILE A 164 -13.78 -9.46 -6.59
C ILE A 164 -14.51 -8.27 -7.21
N ASP A 165 -14.81 -8.28 -8.52
CA ASP A 165 -15.60 -7.24 -9.19
C ASP A 165 -16.99 -7.12 -8.59
N GLN A 166 -17.67 -8.25 -8.38
CA GLN A 166 -18.97 -8.26 -7.70
C GLN A 166 -18.87 -7.79 -6.25
N ALA A 167 -17.79 -8.16 -5.53
CA ALA A 167 -17.52 -7.65 -4.19
C ALA A 167 -17.27 -6.13 -4.19
N GLN A 168 -16.61 -5.60 -5.22
CA GLN A 168 -16.41 -4.16 -5.39
C GLN A 168 -17.74 -3.44 -5.65
N HIS A 169 -18.60 -3.98 -6.51
CA HIS A 169 -19.93 -3.41 -6.79
C HIS A 169 -20.81 -3.34 -5.54
N ARG A 170 -20.75 -4.34 -4.64
CA ARG A 170 -21.50 -4.32 -3.37
C ARG A 170 -20.80 -3.59 -2.22
N GLY A 171 -19.65 -2.95 -2.47
CA GLY A 171 -18.91 -2.18 -1.47
C GLY A 171 -18.12 -3.02 -0.45
N ALA A 172 -18.00 -4.33 -0.65
CA ALA A 172 -17.21 -5.23 0.21
C ALA A 172 -15.69 -5.15 -0.06
N VAL A 173 -15.31 -4.63 -1.23
CA VAL A 173 -13.93 -4.34 -1.65
C VAL A 173 -13.93 -2.97 -2.32
N ARG A 174 -12.94 -2.12 -2.03
CA ARG A 174 -12.84 -0.79 -2.64
C ARG A 174 -11.92 -0.76 -3.85
N SER A 175 -10.83 -1.53 -3.80
CA SER A 175 -9.87 -1.63 -4.92
C SER A 175 -9.33 -3.04 -5.05
N ARG A 176 -8.98 -3.43 -6.28
CA ARG A 176 -8.56 -4.77 -6.67
C ARG A 176 -7.18 -4.78 -7.31
N GLY A 177 -6.49 -5.93 -7.21
CA GLY A 177 -5.15 -6.04 -7.78
C GLY A 177 -4.55 -7.43 -7.62
N ALA A 178 -3.22 -7.49 -7.73
CA ALA A 178 -2.47 -8.72 -7.55
C ALA A 178 -1.13 -8.49 -6.83
N SER A 179 -0.68 -9.49 -6.09
CA SER A 179 0.70 -9.64 -5.67
C SER A 179 1.38 -10.67 -6.57
N VAL A 180 2.49 -10.28 -7.20
CA VAL A 180 3.15 -11.10 -8.22
C VAL A 180 4.52 -11.56 -7.76
N HIS A 181 4.89 -12.77 -8.20
CA HIS A 181 6.15 -13.42 -7.88
C HIS A 181 6.79 -13.99 -9.15
N GLY A 182 7.97 -13.50 -9.49
CA GLY A 182 8.71 -13.86 -10.71
C GLY A 182 8.50 -12.88 -11.86
N LEU A 183 9.55 -12.71 -12.68
CA LEU A 183 9.52 -11.82 -13.84
C LEU A 183 8.44 -12.18 -14.86
N PRO A 184 8.10 -13.47 -15.13
CA PRO A 184 7.00 -13.82 -16.03
C PRO A 184 5.65 -13.26 -15.59
N ALA A 185 5.31 -13.35 -14.29
CA ALA A 185 4.09 -12.78 -13.76
C ALA A 185 4.13 -11.25 -13.74
N LEU A 186 5.27 -10.68 -13.37
CA LEU A 186 5.47 -9.22 -13.34
C LEU A 186 5.33 -8.60 -14.73
N ALA A 187 5.73 -9.30 -15.77
CA ALA A 187 5.64 -8.83 -17.15
C ALA A 187 4.18 -8.60 -17.60
N GLN A 188 3.20 -9.29 -17.01
CA GLN A 188 1.79 -9.13 -17.33
C GLN A 188 1.18 -7.87 -16.67
N VAL A 189 1.74 -7.41 -15.55
CA VAL A 189 1.17 -6.33 -14.74
C VAL A 189 0.89 -5.06 -15.53
N PRO A 190 1.85 -4.46 -16.28
CA PRO A 190 1.63 -3.16 -16.91
C PRO A 190 0.51 -3.13 -17.96
N THR A 191 0.15 -4.27 -18.53
CA THR A 191 -0.83 -4.39 -19.62
C THR A 191 -2.16 -4.98 -19.17
N PHE A 192 -2.26 -5.48 -17.93
CA PHE A 192 -3.47 -6.10 -17.45
C PHE A 192 -4.43 -5.06 -16.82
N ASN A 193 -5.34 -4.53 -17.63
CA ASN A 193 -6.23 -3.42 -17.29
C ASN A 193 -7.18 -3.69 -16.11
N TRP A 194 -7.40 -4.95 -15.72
CA TRP A 194 -8.20 -5.29 -14.54
C TRP A 194 -7.55 -4.79 -13.24
N LEU A 195 -6.22 -4.67 -13.20
CA LEU A 195 -5.50 -4.24 -12.01
C LEU A 195 -5.66 -2.74 -11.75
N GLN A 196 -5.98 -2.41 -10.51
CA GLN A 196 -5.91 -1.06 -9.96
C GLN A 196 -4.66 -0.90 -9.08
N VAL A 197 -4.24 -2.00 -8.41
CA VAL A 197 -3.10 -2.03 -7.50
C VAL A 197 -2.22 -3.24 -7.80
N ALA A 198 -0.91 -3.04 -7.83
CA ALA A 198 0.09 -4.09 -7.94
C ALA A 198 1.01 -4.11 -6.70
N MET A 199 1.21 -5.28 -6.12
CA MET A 199 2.15 -5.49 -5.02
C MET A 199 3.35 -6.27 -5.53
N ILE A 200 4.54 -5.64 -5.51
CA ILE A 200 5.74 -6.09 -6.21
C ILE A 200 6.91 -6.17 -5.23
N ARG A 201 7.73 -7.22 -5.35
CA ARG A 201 8.98 -7.34 -4.57
C ARG A 201 10.01 -6.34 -5.08
N CYS A 202 10.46 -5.42 -4.22
CA CYS A 202 11.41 -4.40 -4.64
C CYS A 202 12.35 -3.95 -3.52
N ASN A 203 13.65 -4.09 -3.73
CA ASN A 203 14.70 -3.51 -2.91
C ASN A 203 16.00 -3.31 -3.73
N HIS A 204 16.92 -2.50 -3.23
CA HIS A 204 18.15 -2.11 -3.94
C HIS A 204 19.17 -3.24 -4.16
N LYS A 205 19.03 -4.37 -3.45
CA LYS A 205 19.98 -5.51 -3.55
C LYS A 205 19.46 -6.67 -4.40
N GLY A 206 18.20 -6.65 -4.82
CA GLY A 206 17.58 -7.79 -5.49
C GLY A 206 17.32 -8.99 -4.59
N THR A 207 17.53 -8.86 -3.27
CA THR A 207 17.36 -9.96 -2.30
C THR A 207 15.88 -10.32 -2.15
N ARG A 208 15.52 -11.59 -2.35
CA ARG A 208 14.12 -12.05 -2.33
C ARG A 208 13.23 -11.34 -3.35
N MET A 209 13.81 -10.83 -4.42
CA MET A 209 13.08 -10.19 -5.52
C MET A 209 12.80 -11.18 -6.67
N ASP A 210 12.20 -10.65 -7.71
CA ASP A 210 11.74 -11.42 -8.86
C ASP A 210 12.90 -11.85 -9.77
N THR A 211 12.95 -13.15 -10.05
CA THR A 211 13.86 -13.82 -10.97
C THR A 211 13.04 -14.40 -12.14
N PRO A 212 13.69 -14.89 -13.22
CA PRO A 212 13.00 -15.58 -14.31
C PRO A 212 12.15 -16.77 -13.85
N VAL A 213 12.50 -17.39 -12.71
CA VAL A 213 11.71 -18.45 -12.07
C VAL A 213 11.10 -17.88 -10.81
N ALA A 214 9.78 -18.00 -10.66
CA ALA A 214 9.07 -17.55 -9.44
C ALA A 214 9.66 -18.23 -8.21
N ASP A 215 10.03 -17.42 -7.22
CA ASP A 215 10.69 -17.87 -5.98
C ASP A 215 11.98 -18.69 -6.20
N GLY A 216 12.60 -18.52 -7.36
CA GLY A 216 13.88 -19.14 -7.71
C GLY A 216 15.05 -18.64 -6.87
N PRO A 217 16.15 -19.39 -6.83
CA PRO A 217 17.37 -18.98 -6.15
C PRO A 217 18.03 -17.78 -6.84
N GLY A 218 18.77 -16.99 -6.05
CA GLY A 218 19.58 -15.89 -6.57
C GLY A 218 19.00 -14.51 -6.27
N GLN A 219 19.64 -13.52 -6.87
CA GLN A 219 19.21 -12.12 -6.80
C GLN A 219 18.24 -11.82 -7.94
N GLY A 220 17.21 -11.04 -7.65
CA GLY A 220 16.30 -10.53 -8.66
C GLY A 220 16.94 -9.48 -9.55
N ASP A 221 16.41 -9.33 -10.74
CA ASP A 221 16.81 -8.31 -11.70
C ASP A 221 16.23 -6.95 -11.29
N VAL A 222 17.01 -6.18 -10.53
CA VAL A 222 16.58 -4.88 -10.01
C VAL A 222 16.20 -3.90 -11.12
N PRO A 223 17.00 -3.69 -12.19
CA PRO A 223 16.64 -2.83 -13.32
C PRO A 223 15.32 -3.22 -13.97
N GLU A 224 15.11 -4.50 -14.27
CA GLU A 224 13.88 -5.00 -14.90
C GLU A 224 12.67 -4.76 -14.01
N VAL A 225 12.77 -5.08 -12.71
CA VAL A 225 11.67 -4.85 -11.74
C VAL A 225 11.32 -3.38 -11.64
N VAL A 226 12.32 -2.49 -11.57
CA VAL A 226 12.08 -1.03 -11.52
C VAL A 226 11.41 -0.53 -12.80
N GLN A 227 11.85 -1.02 -13.96
CA GLN A 227 11.22 -0.68 -15.24
C GLN A 227 9.73 -1.10 -15.25
N ARG A 228 9.41 -2.31 -14.80
CA ARG A 228 8.01 -2.79 -14.71
C ARG A 228 7.18 -1.97 -13.72
N ILE A 229 7.76 -1.57 -12.58
CA ILE A 229 7.09 -0.65 -11.65
C ILE A 229 6.75 0.67 -12.33
N HIS A 230 7.70 1.26 -13.06
CA HIS A 230 7.45 2.51 -13.78
C HIS A 230 6.38 2.36 -14.86
N GLN A 231 6.36 1.24 -15.59
CA GLN A 231 5.32 0.94 -16.58
C GLN A 231 3.94 0.76 -15.93
N ALA A 232 3.84 0.02 -14.82
CA ALA A 232 2.60 -0.15 -14.07
C ALA A 232 2.05 1.21 -13.58
N ARG A 233 2.92 2.07 -13.04
CA ARG A 233 2.54 3.43 -12.62
C ARG A 233 2.09 4.29 -13.80
N ALA A 234 2.77 4.22 -14.93
CA ALA A 234 2.40 4.95 -16.15
C ALA A 234 1.02 4.50 -16.68
N ALA A 235 0.66 3.21 -16.51
CA ALA A 235 -0.68 2.69 -16.77
C ALA A 235 -1.73 3.15 -15.75
N GLY A 236 -1.30 3.81 -14.66
CA GLY A 236 -2.17 4.36 -13.62
C GLY A 236 -2.42 3.45 -12.44
N MET A 237 -1.69 2.36 -12.29
CA MET A 237 -1.80 1.46 -11.14
C MET A 237 -1.13 2.07 -9.91
N GLY A 238 -1.70 1.81 -8.74
CA GLY A 238 -1.03 1.99 -7.46
C GLY A 238 0.01 0.88 -7.25
N VAL A 239 1.21 1.22 -6.81
CA VAL A 239 2.27 0.22 -6.59
C VAL A 239 2.70 0.20 -5.14
N ILE A 240 2.62 -1.00 -4.53
CA ILE A 240 3.07 -1.29 -3.17
C ILE A 240 4.31 -2.19 -3.23
N SER A 241 5.40 -1.79 -2.58
CA SER A 241 6.59 -2.65 -2.49
C SER A 241 6.48 -3.61 -1.30
N MET A 242 6.82 -4.87 -1.53
CA MET A 242 7.02 -5.90 -0.49
C MET A 242 8.45 -6.46 -0.52
N LYS A 243 8.84 -7.25 0.48
CA LYS A 243 10.19 -7.81 0.66
C LYS A 243 11.30 -6.75 0.72
N LEU A 244 10.92 -5.53 1.06
CA LEU A 244 11.74 -4.34 1.01
C LEU A 244 13.04 -4.45 1.81
N ILE A 245 12.98 -5.09 2.98
CA ILE A 245 14.14 -5.29 3.88
C ILE A 245 14.73 -6.71 3.80
N GLY A 246 14.55 -7.39 2.64
CA GLY A 246 15.08 -8.73 2.40
C GLY A 246 14.57 -9.79 3.40
N GLU A 247 13.32 -9.69 3.86
CA GLU A 247 12.75 -10.53 4.93
C GLU A 247 13.55 -10.51 6.24
N GLY A 248 14.12 -9.36 6.58
CA GLY A 248 14.82 -9.14 7.85
C GLY A 248 16.32 -9.43 7.81
N VAL A 249 16.90 -9.82 6.67
CA VAL A 249 18.35 -10.06 6.55
C VAL A 249 19.18 -8.78 6.37
N PHE A 250 18.54 -7.64 6.09
CA PHE A 250 19.24 -6.36 5.93
C PHE A 250 19.67 -5.78 7.27
N ASN A 251 20.91 -5.30 7.34
CA ASN A 251 21.40 -4.49 8.44
C ASN A 251 20.73 -3.08 8.42
N ARG A 252 21.02 -2.24 9.42
CA ARG A 252 20.41 -0.91 9.55
C ARG A 252 20.64 -0.01 8.32
N GLU A 253 21.87 0.02 7.83
CA GLU A 253 22.24 0.83 6.66
C GLU A 253 21.51 0.36 5.39
N ASP A 254 21.44 -0.95 5.18
CA ASP A 254 20.71 -1.51 4.05
C ASP A 254 19.20 -1.25 4.14
N ARG A 255 18.61 -1.28 5.35
CA ARG A 255 17.19 -0.94 5.52
C ARG A 255 16.92 0.51 5.15
N GLN A 256 17.80 1.44 5.56
CA GLN A 256 17.70 2.84 5.17
C GLN A 256 17.84 3.03 3.65
N LYS A 257 18.84 2.39 3.04
CA LYS A 257 19.02 2.41 1.58
C LYS A 257 17.82 1.84 0.83
N ALA A 258 17.22 0.76 1.34
CA ALA A 258 16.05 0.13 0.73
C ALA A 258 14.83 1.07 0.75
N MET A 259 14.57 1.78 1.85
CA MET A 259 13.48 2.76 1.94
C MET A 259 13.70 3.91 0.96
N ARG A 260 14.90 4.46 0.91
CA ARG A 260 15.26 5.51 -0.07
C ARG A 260 15.06 5.03 -1.50
N PHE A 261 15.57 3.85 -1.84
CA PHE A 261 15.47 3.25 -3.17
C PHE A 261 14.00 3.06 -3.60
N ALA A 262 13.15 2.54 -2.71
CA ALA A 262 11.74 2.32 -3.03
C ALA A 262 11.02 3.61 -3.45
N PHE A 263 11.25 4.71 -2.74
CA PHE A 263 10.54 5.96 -3.00
C PHE A 263 11.22 6.85 -4.02
N ARG A 264 12.56 6.86 -4.11
CA ARG A 264 13.31 7.76 -5.01
C ARG A 264 13.58 7.15 -6.38
N ASP A 265 13.97 5.87 -6.41
CA ASP A 265 14.38 5.19 -7.64
C ASP A 265 13.23 4.37 -8.23
N ALA A 266 12.63 3.46 -7.47
CA ALA A 266 11.49 2.67 -7.93
C ALA A 266 10.18 3.47 -7.95
N LYS A 267 10.07 4.56 -7.18
CA LYS A 267 8.93 5.48 -7.13
C LYS A 267 7.61 4.80 -6.77
N VAL A 268 7.63 3.85 -5.82
CA VAL A 268 6.41 3.20 -5.35
C VAL A 268 5.53 4.17 -4.55
N ASP A 269 4.22 3.89 -4.44
CA ASP A 269 3.29 4.71 -3.67
C ASP A 269 3.37 4.41 -2.18
N ALA A 270 3.50 3.12 -1.83
CA ALA A 270 3.58 2.64 -0.46
C ALA A 270 4.51 1.43 -0.34
N VAL A 271 4.91 1.12 0.89
CA VAL A 271 5.73 -0.06 1.22
C VAL A 271 5.09 -0.81 2.38
N THR A 272 5.19 -2.15 2.39
CA THR A 272 4.77 -2.98 3.52
C THR A 272 5.97 -3.62 4.20
N VAL A 273 5.99 -3.57 5.54
CA VAL A 273 7.05 -4.13 6.38
C VAL A 273 6.43 -4.83 7.58
N GLY A 274 6.93 -6.02 7.91
CA GLY A 274 6.57 -6.72 9.14
C GLY A 274 7.52 -6.38 10.29
N TYR A 275 6.99 -6.38 11.51
CA TYR A 275 7.71 -5.93 12.71
C TYR A 275 7.62 -6.95 13.84
N LYS A 276 8.65 -6.99 14.70
CA LYS A 276 8.71 -7.79 15.93
C LYS A 276 8.51 -6.95 17.20
N ASN A 277 8.77 -5.65 17.12
CA ASN A 277 8.71 -4.73 18.26
C ASN A 277 8.54 -3.27 17.81
N ASN A 278 8.25 -2.39 18.75
CA ASN A 278 8.01 -0.98 18.51
C ASN A 278 9.23 -0.26 17.90
N ALA A 279 10.45 -0.58 18.35
CA ALA A 279 11.66 0.06 17.84
C ALA A 279 11.86 -0.15 16.32
N GLN A 280 11.42 -1.30 15.77
CA GLN A 280 11.46 -1.54 14.33
C GLN A 280 10.43 -0.69 13.56
N ILE A 281 9.27 -0.40 14.15
CA ILE A 281 8.27 0.51 13.59
C ILE A 281 8.85 1.93 13.56
N ASP A 282 9.40 2.39 14.68
CA ASP A 282 9.96 3.72 14.83
C ASP A 282 11.14 3.94 13.85
N GLU A 283 12.02 2.93 13.71
CA GLU A 283 13.12 2.95 12.73
C GLU A 283 12.60 3.02 11.28
N ALA A 284 11.54 2.29 10.96
CA ALA A 284 10.99 2.30 9.60
C ALA A 284 10.38 3.67 9.25
N ILE A 285 9.69 4.31 10.20
CA ILE A 285 9.16 5.68 10.05
C ILE A 285 10.32 6.66 9.84
N GLU A 286 11.36 6.61 10.69
CA GLU A 286 12.55 7.45 10.58
C GLU A 286 13.23 7.30 9.21
N ASN A 287 13.48 6.05 8.77
CA ASN A 287 14.16 5.77 7.51
C ASN A 287 13.39 6.29 6.29
N ILE A 288 12.05 6.21 6.29
CA ILE A 288 11.24 6.77 5.19
C ILE A 288 11.28 8.30 5.24
N ASN A 289 11.15 8.91 6.41
CA ASN A 289 11.23 10.37 6.55
C ASN A 289 12.59 10.89 6.03
N MET A 290 13.68 10.22 6.38
CA MET A 290 15.03 10.53 5.85
C MET A 290 15.15 10.30 4.33
N ALA A 291 14.38 9.38 3.74
CA ALA A 291 14.40 9.16 2.30
C ALA A 291 13.89 10.38 1.52
N PHE A 292 13.09 11.23 2.12
CA PHE A 292 12.54 12.44 1.50
C PHE A 292 13.26 13.72 1.90
N ALA A 293 14.00 13.71 3.00
CA ALA A 293 14.89 14.81 3.38
C ALA A 293 16.12 14.85 2.46
#